data_283b47cb2de82b1808e931b9ba02a473
#
_entry.id   283b47cb2de82b1808e931b9ba02a473
#
_cell.length_a   1.000
_cell.length_b   1.000
_cell.length_c   1.000
_cell.angle_alpha   90.00
_cell.angle_beta   90.00
_cell.angle_gamma   90.00
#
_symmetry.space_group_name_H-M   'P 1'
#
loop_
_entity.id
_entity.type
_entity.pdbx_description
1 polymer ?
#
loop_
_entity_poly.entity_id
_entity_poly.type
_entity_poly.pdbx_seq_one_letter_code
_entity_poly.pdbx_strand_id
1 'polypeptide(L)'
;MGFFNLSKKQATTQSKPVSNSERTSGFEYLKRQDVYFDGACQSLRPQPVIDSLVEYYQKHNSCGERVKYQWGKVTDQKVEQTRDQVLKLLKLKKRDYFVSFTLNTTYGINLLLSQFDFKAAGIKTVVTSDIEHNSVFLATQSAATRAKLERLVLSREADGSLPISEIPDNSLVVINVMSNIDGRTLKNLRDIITYVHQKQGIIVLDAAQAMAHNYQLLQETEADAICFSAHKMYGASLGVMVVRKTLLENLNLTFLGGGMVDDVEKNSYLLSAEHDDKIHTAFEAGLQAWGEIIALGAAISWLEKLPASAKECLESCETKLFDFLKSQPKIHCLNQEKSTTFSFYVEGIDSHLLAEALSDQNIMVRSGYFCVHYYLDHKMHFPPLIRVSLGYQTTESDINKLITILRKFN
;
A
#
# COMPACT_ATOMS: atom_id res chain seq x y z
N MET A 1 -2.94 -40.74 7.87
CA MET A 1 -2.99 -40.46 6.43
C MET A 1 -4.36 -40.82 5.91
N GLY A 2 -5.27 -39.89 5.89
CA GLY A 2 -6.63 -40.05 5.36
C GLY A 2 -6.85 -38.99 4.29
N PHE A 3 -6.74 -39.40 3.03
CA PHE A 3 -7.04 -38.54 1.88
C PHE A 3 -8.55 -38.36 1.79
N PHE A 4 -9.04 -37.11 1.95
CA PHE A 4 -10.43 -36.77 1.68
C PHE A 4 -10.64 -36.71 0.16
N ASN A 5 -11.28 -37.73 -0.37
CA ASN A 5 -11.72 -37.80 -1.75
C ASN A 5 -13.04 -37.02 -1.90
N LEU A 6 -12.98 -35.76 -2.31
CA LEU A 6 -14.16 -34.99 -2.71
C LEU A 6 -14.52 -35.36 -4.15
N SER A 7 -15.40 -36.34 -4.30
CA SER A 7 -15.90 -36.75 -5.61
C SER A 7 -16.58 -35.60 -6.34
N LYS A 8 -16.13 -35.34 -7.56
CA LYS A 8 -16.80 -34.45 -8.52
C LYS A 8 -18.19 -35.00 -8.86
N LYS A 9 -19.22 -34.50 -8.18
CA LYS A 9 -20.59 -34.62 -8.68
C LYS A 9 -20.89 -33.38 -9.54
N GLN A 10 -20.92 -33.58 -10.84
CA GLN A 10 -21.54 -32.64 -11.77
C GLN A 10 -23.03 -32.56 -11.46
N ALA A 11 -23.48 -31.46 -10.90
CA ALA A 11 -24.88 -31.06 -10.84
C ALA A 11 -25.08 -29.86 -11.76
N THR A 12 -25.53 -30.12 -12.97
CA THR A 12 -26.08 -29.10 -13.88
C THR A 12 -27.42 -28.64 -13.36
N THR A 13 -27.43 -27.61 -12.54
CA THR A 13 -28.61 -26.79 -12.29
C THR A 13 -28.42 -25.45 -13.00
N GLN A 14 -29.18 -25.23 -14.08
CA GLN A 14 -29.31 -23.94 -14.75
C GLN A 14 -29.94 -22.95 -13.72
N SER A 15 -29.10 -22.16 -13.05
CA SER A 15 -29.54 -21.01 -12.27
C SER A 15 -29.76 -19.82 -13.21
N LYS A 16 -30.93 -19.20 -13.09
CA LYS A 16 -31.29 -17.96 -13.79
C LYS A 16 -30.17 -16.91 -13.65
N PRO A 17 -29.91 -16.08 -14.67
CA PRO A 17 -28.92 -15.01 -14.57
C PRO A 17 -29.38 -14.00 -13.50
N VAL A 18 -28.66 -13.93 -12.40
CA VAL A 18 -28.76 -12.80 -11.47
C VAL A 18 -28.09 -11.63 -12.18
N SER A 19 -28.75 -10.48 -12.20
CA SER A 19 -28.26 -9.28 -12.87
C SER A 19 -26.85 -8.91 -12.40
N ASN A 20 -26.00 -8.45 -13.30
CA ASN A 20 -24.63 -7.95 -13.04
C ASN A 20 -24.60 -6.68 -12.16
N SER A 21 -25.71 -6.34 -11.48
CA SER A 21 -25.93 -5.08 -10.77
C SER A 21 -25.27 -4.98 -9.38
N GLU A 22 -24.56 -6.02 -8.91
CA GLU A 22 -23.99 -6.04 -7.56
C GLU A 22 -22.51 -5.62 -7.49
N ARG A 23 -21.73 -5.70 -8.58
CA ARG A 23 -20.32 -5.30 -8.56
C ARG A 23 -20.16 -3.83 -8.91
N THR A 24 -19.23 -3.15 -8.23
CA THR A 24 -18.82 -1.80 -8.60
C THR A 24 -18.35 -1.75 -10.05
N SER A 25 -18.75 -0.72 -10.79
CA SER A 25 -18.37 -0.53 -12.19
C SER A 25 -16.85 -0.49 -12.37
N GLY A 26 -16.38 -1.13 -13.43
CA GLY A 26 -14.96 -1.27 -13.76
C GLY A 26 -14.39 -2.67 -13.58
N PHE A 27 -15.16 -3.62 -13.01
CA PHE A 27 -14.73 -5.01 -12.80
C PHE A 27 -15.57 -6.03 -13.57
N GLU A 28 -16.17 -5.63 -14.67
CA GLU A 28 -17.03 -6.46 -15.52
C GLU A 28 -16.30 -7.64 -16.14
N TYR A 29 -14.97 -7.56 -16.27
CA TYR A 29 -14.11 -8.66 -16.76
C TYR A 29 -13.97 -9.82 -15.76
N LEU A 30 -14.25 -9.59 -14.47
CA LEU A 30 -14.17 -10.61 -13.44
C LEU A 30 -15.35 -11.59 -13.57
N LYS A 31 -15.05 -12.87 -13.77
CA LYS A 31 -16.08 -13.89 -13.89
C LYS A 31 -16.88 -14.03 -12.58
N ARG A 32 -18.15 -14.34 -12.70
CA ARG A 32 -19.06 -14.46 -11.53
C ARG A 32 -18.58 -15.47 -10.49
N GLN A 33 -17.95 -16.57 -10.93
CA GLN A 33 -17.44 -17.60 -10.02
C GLN A 33 -16.15 -17.20 -9.31
N ASP A 34 -15.42 -16.24 -9.83
CA ASP A 34 -14.12 -15.83 -9.30
C ASP A 34 -14.31 -14.83 -8.17
N VAL A 35 -13.84 -15.20 -7.00
CA VAL A 35 -13.90 -14.38 -5.78
C VAL A 35 -12.48 -13.98 -5.40
N TYR A 36 -12.19 -12.68 -5.49
CA TYR A 36 -10.85 -12.16 -5.26
C TYR A 36 -10.75 -11.43 -3.93
N PHE A 37 -9.98 -12.00 -2.99
CA PHE A 37 -9.76 -11.52 -1.64
C PHE A 37 -8.28 -11.31 -1.29
N ASP A 38 -7.42 -10.99 -2.27
CA ASP A 38 -6.00 -10.68 -2.03
C ASP A 38 -5.64 -9.20 -2.35
N GLY A 39 -6.60 -8.28 -2.15
CA GLY A 39 -6.43 -6.85 -2.41
C GLY A 39 -5.28 -6.20 -1.62
N ALA A 40 -5.01 -6.64 -0.40
CA ALA A 40 -3.90 -6.14 0.42
C ALA A 40 -2.51 -6.50 -0.13
N CYS A 41 -2.42 -7.50 -1.03
CA CYS A 41 -1.21 -7.77 -1.81
C CYS A 41 -1.20 -6.97 -3.11
N GLN A 42 -2.29 -7.08 -3.86
CA GLN A 42 -2.44 -6.42 -5.15
C GLN A 42 -3.93 -6.24 -5.45
N SER A 43 -4.43 -5.01 -5.50
CA SER A 43 -5.82 -4.75 -5.89
C SER A 43 -6.04 -5.07 -7.38
N LEU A 44 -7.24 -5.48 -7.75
CA LEU A 44 -7.65 -5.57 -9.14
C LEU A 44 -7.72 -4.17 -9.76
N ARG A 45 -7.44 -4.06 -11.05
CA ARG A 45 -7.50 -2.78 -11.76
C ARG A 45 -8.88 -2.59 -12.37
N PRO A 46 -9.56 -1.48 -12.10
CA PRO A 46 -10.80 -1.19 -12.82
C PRO A 46 -10.52 -0.90 -14.29
N GLN A 47 -11.48 -1.18 -15.15
CA GLN A 47 -11.35 -1.06 -16.61
C GLN A 47 -10.76 0.29 -17.07
N PRO A 48 -11.15 1.47 -16.51
CA PRO A 48 -10.56 2.74 -16.91
C PRO A 48 -9.03 2.84 -16.69
N VAL A 49 -8.50 2.10 -15.71
CA VAL A 49 -7.05 2.04 -15.45
C VAL A 49 -6.35 1.18 -16.50
N ILE A 50 -6.95 0.05 -16.88
CA ILE A 50 -6.46 -0.83 -17.95
C ILE A 50 -6.47 -0.05 -19.28
N ASP A 51 -7.57 0.63 -19.57
CA ASP A 51 -7.72 1.40 -20.80
C ASP A 51 -6.71 2.55 -20.91
N SER A 52 -6.35 3.18 -19.80
CA SER A 52 -5.35 4.26 -19.78
C SER A 52 -3.95 3.76 -20.13
N LEU A 53 -3.57 2.53 -19.72
CA LEU A 53 -2.33 1.87 -20.13
C LEU A 53 -2.36 1.54 -21.63
N VAL A 54 -3.44 0.97 -22.11
CA VAL A 54 -3.61 0.64 -23.54
C VAL A 54 -3.54 1.93 -24.37
N GLU A 55 -4.21 2.99 -23.94
CA GLU A 55 -4.18 4.30 -24.61
C GLU A 55 -2.77 4.87 -24.68
N TYR A 56 -1.99 4.82 -23.56
CA TYR A 56 -0.61 5.27 -23.56
C TYR A 56 0.21 4.52 -24.60
N TYR A 57 0.23 3.19 -24.58
CA TYR A 57 1.04 2.39 -25.49
C TYR A 57 0.62 2.52 -26.96
N GLN A 58 -0.65 2.74 -27.25
CA GLN A 58 -1.16 2.83 -28.64
C GLN A 58 -1.09 4.22 -29.23
N LYS A 59 -1.24 5.30 -28.41
CA LYS A 59 -1.46 6.65 -28.94
C LYS A 59 -0.33 7.63 -28.61
N HIS A 60 0.41 7.42 -27.53
CA HIS A 60 1.47 8.37 -27.11
C HIS A 60 2.59 7.68 -26.32
N ASN A 61 2.99 6.52 -26.78
CA ASN A 61 4.14 5.79 -26.23
C ASN A 61 5.44 6.59 -26.47
N SER A 62 5.80 7.44 -25.54
CA SER A 62 6.95 8.33 -25.63
C SER A 62 7.55 8.59 -24.25
N CYS A 63 8.85 8.97 -24.26
CA CYS A 63 9.42 9.57 -23.05
C CYS A 63 8.72 10.89 -22.72
N GLY A 64 8.71 11.24 -21.45
CA GLY A 64 8.39 12.57 -20.96
C GLY A 64 9.62 13.48 -20.84
N GLU A 65 9.40 14.71 -20.37
CA GLU A 65 10.33 15.74 -19.87
C GLU A 65 11.27 16.38 -20.91
N ARG A 66 11.93 15.62 -21.77
CA ARG A 66 12.97 16.15 -22.66
C ARG A 66 12.62 16.14 -24.14
N VAL A 67 11.47 15.60 -24.50
CA VAL A 67 11.05 15.48 -25.90
C VAL A 67 10.23 16.68 -26.37
N LYS A 68 10.36 17.03 -27.64
CA LYS A 68 9.70 18.22 -28.23
C LYS A 68 8.53 17.88 -29.12
N TYR A 69 8.34 16.59 -29.47
CA TYR A 69 7.23 16.16 -30.30
C TYR A 69 5.93 16.00 -29.49
N GLN A 70 4.79 15.98 -30.20
CA GLN A 70 3.46 16.07 -29.58
C GLN A 70 3.15 14.96 -28.56
N TRP A 71 3.58 13.72 -28.83
CA TRP A 71 3.33 12.61 -27.90
C TRP A 71 4.01 12.81 -26.56
N GLY A 72 5.27 13.30 -26.58
CA GLY A 72 5.98 13.60 -25.33
C GLY A 72 5.30 14.70 -24.52
N LYS A 73 4.80 15.74 -25.17
CA LYS A 73 4.05 16.82 -24.49
C LYS A 73 2.75 16.27 -23.82
N VAL A 74 2.06 15.33 -24.47
CA VAL A 74 0.88 14.66 -23.88
C VAL A 74 1.29 13.82 -22.68
N THR A 75 2.40 13.07 -22.76
CA THR A 75 2.94 12.29 -21.66
C THR A 75 3.30 13.20 -20.48
N ASP A 76 4.05 14.28 -20.69
CA ASP A 76 4.40 15.26 -19.66
C ASP A 76 3.17 15.82 -18.96
N GLN A 77 2.19 16.27 -19.74
CA GLN A 77 0.96 16.82 -19.18
C GLN A 77 0.21 15.81 -18.30
N LYS A 78 0.09 14.54 -18.73
CA LYS A 78 -0.60 13.50 -17.97
C LYS A 78 0.18 13.11 -16.70
N VAL A 79 1.49 13.09 -16.76
CA VAL A 79 2.38 12.79 -15.61
C VAL A 79 2.27 13.89 -14.56
N GLU A 80 2.40 15.16 -14.96
CA GLU A 80 2.24 16.30 -14.04
C GLU A 80 0.83 16.36 -13.46
N GLN A 81 -0.19 16.07 -14.25
CA GLN A 81 -1.57 15.94 -13.76
C GLN A 81 -1.67 14.85 -12.68
N THR A 82 -0.98 13.72 -12.84
CA THR A 82 -0.97 12.65 -11.85
C THR A 82 -0.29 13.10 -10.54
N ARG A 83 0.85 13.84 -10.62
CA ARG A 83 1.49 14.42 -9.43
C ARG A 83 0.53 15.36 -8.68
N ASP A 84 -0.13 16.24 -9.41
CA ASP A 84 -1.10 17.19 -8.85
C ASP A 84 -2.31 16.46 -8.24
N GLN A 85 -2.80 15.37 -8.86
CA GLN A 85 -3.87 14.54 -8.31
C GLN A 85 -3.48 13.85 -6.99
N VAL A 86 -2.24 13.36 -6.87
CA VAL A 86 -1.72 12.77 -5.62
C VAL A 86 -1.71 13.82 -4.50
N LEU A 87 -1.16 15.00 -4.76
CA LEU A 87 -1.13 16.09 -3.76
C LEU A 87 -2.53 16.54 -3.38
N LYS A 88 -3.44 16.67 -4.36
CA LYS A 88 -4.85 17.03 -4.14
C LYS A 88 -5.57 15.98 -3.29
N LEU A 89 -5.39 14.69 -3.58
CA LEU A 89 -5.99 13.58 -2.83
C LEU A 89 -5.60 13.65 -1.35
N LEU A 90 -4.34 13.97 -1.08
CA LEU A 90 -3.79 14.11 0.28
C LEU A 90 -3.98 15.52 0.87
N LYS A 91 -4.55 16.47 0.12
CA LYS A 91 -4.69 17.89 0.50
C LYS A 91 -3.38 18.54 0.92
N LEU A 92 -2.28 18.17 0.26
CA LEU A 92 -0.96 18.72 0.48
C LEU A 92 -0.64 19.81 -0.56
N LYS A 93 0.15 20.80 -0.15
CA LYS A 93 0.46 21.98 -1.00
C LYS A 93 1.72 21.74 -1.81
N LYS A 94 1.68 21.98 -3.12
CA LYS A 94 2.83 21.86 -4.04
C LYS A 94 4.02 22.77 -3.66
N ARG A 95 3.79 23.86 -2.95
CA ARG A 95 4.88 24.71 -2.42
C ARG A 95 5.73 24.01 -1.36
N ASP A 96 5.11 23.10 -0.57
CA ASP A 96 5.70 22.45 0.59
C ASP A 96 6.12 20.98 0.30
N TYR A 97 5.46 20.34 -0.69
CA TYR A 97 5.64 18.93 -1.04
C TYR A 97 5.83 18.72 -2.54
N PHE A 98 6.50 17.64 -2.89
CA PHE A 98 6.58 17.13 -4.24
C PHE A 98 6.29 15.62 -4.28
N VAL A 99 6.02 15.12 -5.47
CA VAL A 99 5.74 13.70 -5.71
C VAL A 99 6.82 13.14 -6.61
N SER A 100 7.43 12.02 -6.20
CA SER A 100 8.33 11.22 -7.02
C SER A 100 7.82 9.80 -7.19
N PHE A 101 8.16 9.17 -8.30
CA PHE A 101 7.77 7.81 -8.61
C PHE A 101 8.94 6.84 -8.48
N THR A 102 8.63 5.62 -8.01
CA THR A 102 9.60 4.55 -7.78
C THR A 102 8.98 3.20 -8.17
N LEU A 103 9.69 2.09 -7.96
CA LEU A 103 9.16 0.76 -8.29
C LEU A 103 7.98 0.34 -7.37
N ASN A 104 8.07 0.64 -6.09
CA ASN A 104 7.07 0.30 -5.07
C ASN A 104 7.44 0.96 -3.73
N THR A 105 6.59 0.81 -2.70
CA THR A 105 6.83 1.34 -1.34
C THR A 105 8.17 0.86 -0.77
N THR A 106 8.49 -0.41 -0.90
CA THR A 106 9.76 -0.97 -0.38
C THR A 106 10.97 -0.26 -0.99
N TYR A 107 10.93 -0.05 -2.31
CA TYR A 107 12.00 0.66 -3.01
C TYR A 107 12.09 2.12 -2.54
N GLY A 108 10.97 2.83 -2.46
CA GLY A 108 10.94 4.23 -2.03
C GLY A 108 11.49 4.42 -0.62
N ILE A 109 11.05 3.61 0.35
CA ILE A 109 11.56 3.66 1.73
C ILE A 109 13.07 3.37 1.77
N ASN A 110 13.53 2.32 1.10
CA ASN A 110 14.96 2.00 1.06
C ASN A 110 15.78 3.09 0.35
N LEU A 111 15.29 3.66 -0.76
CA LEU A 111 15.95 4.73 -1.48
C LEU A 111 16.11 5.98 -0.59
N LEU A 112 15.05 6.39 0.10
CA LEU A 112 15.08 7.50 1.05
C LEU A 112 16.09 7.23 2.17
N LEU A 113 15.95 6.11 2.87
CA LEU A 113 16.79 5.79 4.02
C LEU A 113 18.26 5.56 3.63
N SER A 114 18.54 5.04 2.43
CA SER A 114 19.92 4.81 1.96
C SER A 114 20.67 6.12 1.68
N GLN A 115 19.95 7.16 1.31
CA GLN A 115 20.51 8.49 1.00
C GLN A 115 20.40 9.47 2.18
N PHE A 116 19.81 9.05 3.31
CA PHE A 116 19.58 9.91 4.46
C PHE A 116 20.89 10.20 5.20
N ASP A 117 21.21 11.49 5.40
CA ASP A 117 22.37 11.96 6.18
C ASP A 117 21.94 12.16 7.65
N PHE A 118 22.02 11.08 8.42
CA PHE A 118 21.66 11.09 9.84
C PHE A 118 22.44 12.12 10.65
N LYS A 119 23.70 12.39 10.28
CA LYS A 119 24.55 13.35 10.98
C LYS A 119 24.14 14.79 10.67
N ALA A 120 23.92 15.13 9.42
CA ALA A 120 23.45 16.46 9.02
C ALA A 120 22.09 16.78 9.62
N ALA A 121 21.17 15.78 9.64
CA ALA A 121 19.85 15.88 10.24
C ALA A 121 19.87 15.90 11.78
N GLY A 122 21.00 15.64 12.44
CA GLY A 122 21.10 15.56 13.89
C GLY A 122 20.39 14.36 14.52
N ILE A 123 20.03 13.34 13.73
CA ILE A 123 19.29 12.16 14.17
C ILE A 123 20.21 11.24 15.00
N LYS A 124 19.67 10.77 16.15
CA LYS A 124 20.38 9.91 17.12
C LYS A 124 19.79 8.52 17.24
N THR A 125 18.51 8.35 16.93
CA THR A 125 17.78 7.08 17.09
C THR A 125 16.89 6.84 15.88
N VAL A 126 16.80 5.58 15.42
CA VAL A 126 15.82 5.14 14.42
C VAL A 126 14.69 4.43 15.15
N VAL A 127 13.47 4.89 15.01
CA VAL A 127 12.29 4.35 15.68
C VAL A 127 11.35 3.71 14.67
N THR A 128 10.82 2.54 15.01
CA THR A 128 9.80 1.85 14.23
C THR A 128 8.84 1.10 15.17
N SER A 129 7.81 0.45 14.63
CA SER A 129 6.94 -0.39 15.46
C SER A 129 7.11 -1.89 15.18
N ASP A 130 6.58 -2.71 16.07
CA ASP A 130 6.71 -4.18 16.01
C ASP A 130 5.83 -4.81 14.91
N ILE A 131 4.73 -4.16 14.50
CA ILE A 131 3.76 -4.65 13.53
C ILE A 131 4.12 -4.26 12.08
N GLU A 132 5.33 -3.77 11.84
CA GLU A 132 5.71 -3.25 10.53
C GLU A 132 5.87 -4.35 9.49
N HIS A 133 5.44 -4.03 8.27
CA HIS A 133 5.81 -4.82 7.09
C HIS A 133 7.35 -4.85 6.93
N ASN A 134 7.89 -5.94 6.39
CA ASN A 134 9.34 -6.09 6.17
C ASN A 134 9.98 -4.92 5.39
N SER A 135 9.22 -4.20 4.57
CA SER A 135 9.67 -2.98 3.87
C SER A 135 10.17 -1.89 4.82
N VAL A 136 9.54 -1.76 5.99
CA VAL A 136 9.91 -0.81 7.04
C VAL A 136 10.85 -1.48 8.03
N PHE A 137 10.48 -2.68 8.49
CA PHE A 137 11.20 -3.36 9.57
C PHE A 137 12.67 -3.64 9.23
N LEU A 138 12.93 -4.15 8.02
CA LEU A 138 14.30 -4.42 7.56
C LEU A 138 15.03 -3.16 7.13
N ALA A 139 14.35 -2.22 6.48
CA ALA A 139 14.97 -0.98 6.03
C ALA A 139 15.44 -0.13 7.21
N THR A 140 14.67 -0.02 8.30
CA THR A 140 15.06 0.69 9.52
C THR A 140 16.22 0.00 10.23
N GLN A 141 16.25 -1.33 10.27
CA GLN A 141 17.38 -2.08 10.82
C GLN A 141 18.67 -1.83 10.02
N SER A 142 18.59 -1.91 8.69
CA SER A 142 19.73 -1.64 7.81
C SER A 142 20.23 -0.19 7.95
N ALA A 143 19.33 0.77 8.02
CA ALA A 143 19.65 2.19 8.16
C ALA A 143 20.37 2.48 9.51
N ALA A 144 19.81 1.98 10.62
CA ALA A 144 20.42 2.15 11.94
C ALA A 144 21.81 1.49 12.02
N THR A 145 21.96 0.27 11.49
CA THR A 145 23.24 -0.43 11.44
C THR A 145 24.30 0.35 10.65
N ARG A 146 23.93 0.85 9.46
CA ARG A 146 24.84 1.64 8.61
C ARG A 146 25.25 2.96 9.26
N ALA A 147 24.30 3.64 9.90
CA ALA A 147 24.55 4.89 10.61
C ALA A 147 25.20 4.70 12.00
N LYS A 148 25.32 3.47 12.49
CA LYS A 148 25.76 3.11 13.85
C LYS A 148 24.93 3.78 14.94
N LEU A 149 23.62 3.84 14.72
CA LEU A 149 22.64 4.40 15.65
C LEU A 149 21.86 3.29 16.36
N GLU A 150 21.30 3.63 17.51
CA GLU A 150 20.31 2.78 18.17
C GLU A 150 19.06 2.64 17.30
N ARG A 151 18.46 1.44 17.28
CA ARG A 151 17.14 1.19 16.73
C ARG A 151 16.18 0.81 17.82
N LEU A 152 15.13 1.58 17.99
CA LEU A 152 14.04 1.31 18.93
C LEU A 152 12.83 0.74 18.20
N VAL A 153 12.32 -0.40 18.68
CA VAL A 153 11.10 -1.04 18.14
C VAL A 153 10.01 -0.94 19.21
N LEU A 154 9.05 -0.03 18.99
CA LEU A 154 7.95 0.20 19.91
C LEU A 154 6.82 -0.80 19.68
N SER A 155 6.18 -1.24 20.75
CA SER A 155 4.99 -2.08 20.66
C SER A 155 3.76 -1.23 20.40
N ARG A 156 2.93 -1.65 19.42
CA ARG A 156 1.59 -1.07 19.23
C ARG A 156 0.69 -1.48 20.38
N GLU A 157 -0.04 -0.52 20.92
CA GLU A 157 -1.07 -0.74 21.92
C GLU A 157 -2.26 -1.53 21.35
N ALA A 158 -3.09 -2.09 22.23
CA ALA A 158 -4.23 -2.91 21.83
C ALA A 158 -5.25 -2.11 20.97
N ASP A 159 -5.39 -0.81 21.21
CA ASP A 159 -6.26 0.09 20.43
C ASP A 159 -5.66 0.50 19.07
N GLY A 160 -4.39 0.15 18.81
CA GLY A 160 -3.67 0.51 17.58
C GLY A 160 -2.85 1.79 17.70
N SER A 161 -2.79 2.46 18.86
CA SER A 161 -1.92 3.60 19.10
C SER A 161 -0.45 3.20 19.29
N LEU A 162 0.45 4.16 19.24
CA LEU A 162 1.88 3.99 19.55
C LEU A 162 2.19 4.83 20.82
N PRO A 163 3.00 4.29 21.78
CA PRO A 163 3.35 5.01 22.98
C PRO A 163 4.28 6.20 22.68
N ILE A 164 3.69 7.41 22.54
CA ILE A 164 4.40 8.63 22.12
C ILE A 164 5.54 8.97 23.07
N SER A 165 5.34 8.81 24.38
CA SER A 165 6.34 9.14 25.41
C SER A 165 7.62 8.31 25.33
N GLU A 166 7.59 7.19 24.62
CA GLU A 166 8.76 6.33 24.42
C GLU A 166 9.61 6.74 23.22
N ILE A 167 9.14 7.70 22.39
CA ILE A 167 9.90 8.20 21.24
C ILE A 167 10.97 9.20 21.70
N PRO A 168 12.28 8.90 21.54
CA PRO A 168 13.34 9.82 21.96
C PRO A 168 13.40 11.08 21.10
N ASP A 169 14.00 12.13 21.65
CA ASP A 169 14.34 13.36 20.91
C ASP A 169 15.30 13.04 19.74
N ASN A 170 15.22 13.82 18.65
CA ASN A 170 16.06 13.65 17.47
C ASN A 170 15.95 12.23 16.84
N SER A 171 14.75 11.72 16.75
CA SER A 171 14.48 10.41 16.15
C SER A 171 14.07 10.50 14.68
N LEU A 172 14.52 9.54 13.87
CA LEU A 172 13.88 9.22 12.59
C LEU A 172 12.84 8.11 12.85
N VAL A 173 11.57 8.47 12.74
CA VAL A 173 10.43 7.55 12.95
C VAL A 173 9.93 7.05 11.60
N VAL A 174 9.91 5.73 11.39
CA VAL A 174 9.39 5.10 10.16
C VAL A 174 8.36 4.06 10.56
N ILE A 175 7.08 4.32 10.25
CA ILE A 175 5.95 3.51 10.71
C ILE A 175 4.86 3.37 9.66
N ASN A 176 4.11 2.27 9.72
CA ASN A 176 2.92 2.11 8.89
C ASN A 176 1.71 2.86 9.46
N VAL A 177 0.85 3.37 8.58
CA VAL A 177 -0.41 4.04 8.94
C VAL A 177 -1.53 3.03 9.15
N MET A 178 -1.48 1.91 8.42
CA MET A 178 -2.48 0.84 8.47
C MET A 178 -1.80 -0.52 8.34
N SER A 179 -2.12 -1.42 9.24
CA SER A 179 -1.57 -2.78 9.26
C SER A 179 -2.06 -3.61 8.07
N ASN A 180 -1.17 -4.34 7.42
CA ASN A 180 -1.51 -5.29 6.37
C ASN A 180 -1.96 -6.67 6.91
N ILE A 181 -2.02 -6.83 8.23
CA ILE A 181 -2.50 -8.05 8.89
C ILE A 181 -4.00 -7.98 9.07
N ASP A 182 -4.47 -6.95 9.75
CA ASP A 182 -5.84 -6.83 10.25
C ASP A 182 -6.52 -5.50 9.86
N GLY A 183 -5.84 -4.68 9.05
CA GLY A 183 -6.34 -3.38 8.62
C GLY A 183 -6.47 -2.33 9.73
N ARG A 184 -5.95 -2.60 10.93
CA ARG A 184 -5.96 -1.66 12.05
C ARG A 184 -5.12 -0.43 11.72
N THR A 185 -5.72 0.74 11.92
CA THR A 185 -5.07 2.03 11.66
C THR A 185 -4.31 2.54 12.88
N LEU A 186 -3.31 3.39 12.65
CA LEU A 186 -2.59 4.11 13.70
C LEU A 186 -3.48 5.21 14.25
N LYS A 187 -4.05 4.99 15.44
CA LYS A 187 -5.10 5.88 16.00
C LYS A 187 -4.59 7.27 16.35
N ASN A 188 -3.36 7.41 16.84
CA ASN A 188 -2.77 8.67 17.28
C ASN A 188 -1.74 9.24 16.27
N LEU A 189 -1.94 9.03 14.97
CA LEU A 189 -1.02 9.45 13.91
C LEU A 189 -0.65 10.95 13.99
N ARG A 190 -1.63 11.83 14.14
CA ARG A 190 -1.39 13.29 14.17
C ARG A 190 -0.59 13.71 15.40
N ASP A 191 -0.88 13.10 16.55
CA ASP A 191 -0.16 13.38 17.79
C ASP A 191 1.29 12.94 17.70
N ILE A 192 1.55 11.78 17.08
CA ILE A 192 2.92 11.29 16.82
C ILE A 192 3.68 12.27 15.94
N ILE A 193 3.09 12.71 14.81
CA ILE A 193 3.75 13.66 13.90
C ILE A 193 4.10 14.95 14.64
N THR A 194 3.14 15.51 15.39
CA THR A 194 3.34 16.73 16.17
C THR A 194 4.45 16.55 17.21
N TYR A 195 4.42 15.45 17.95
CA TYR A 195 5.43 15.15 18.97
C TYR A 195 6.82 14.98 18.38
N VAL A 196 6.94 14.20 17.29
CA VAL A 196 8.23 13.96 16.61
C VAL A 196 8.85 15.27 16.15
N HIS A 197 8.07 16.18 15.55
CA HIS A 197 8.56 17.49 15.11
C HIS A 197 8.93 18.39 16.29
N GLN A 198 8.15 18.40 17.37
CA GLN A 198 8.51 19.16 18.60
C GLN A 198 9.82 18.68 19.22
N LYS A 199 10.18 17.42 18.98
CA LYS A 199 11.40 16.76 19.46
C LYS A 199 12.53 16.76 18.43
N GLN A 200 12.45 17.62 17.41
CA GLN A 200 13.44 17.75 16.34
C GLN A 200 13.68 16.43 15.58
N GLY A 201 12.65 15.59 15.50
CA GLY A 201 12.65 14.34 14.75
C GLY A 201 12.08 14.51 13.34
N ILE A 202 12.18 13.43 12.58
CA ILE A 202 11.68 13.30 11.21
C ILE A 202 10.78 12.07 11.15
N ILE A 203 9.67 12.17 10.40
CA ILE A 203 8.71 11.06 10.30
C ILE A 203 8.43 10.66 8.85
N VAL A 204 8.59 9.37 8.56
CA VAL A 204 8.31 8.72 7.28
C VAL A 204 7.17 7.71 7.47
N LEU A 205 6.13 7.83 6.66
CA LEU A 205 4.94 6.99 6.75
C LEU A 205 4.92 5.94 5.63
N ASP A 206 4.77 4.67 6.00
CA ASP A 206 4.33 3.63 5.08
C ASP A 206 2.80 3.66 5.00
N ALA A 207 2.30 4.18 3.89
CA ALA A 207 0.88 4.31 3.60
C ALA A 207 0.36 3.23 2.62
N ALA A 208 1.13 2.16 2.40
CA ALA A 208 0.84 1.16 1.37
C ALA A 208 -0.57 0.55 1.49
N GLN A 209 -1.08 0.36 2.70
CA GLN A 209 -2.43 -0.17 2.93
C GLN A 209 -3.49 0.93 3.07
N ALA A 210 -3.11 2.09 3.60
CA ALA A 210 -4.06 3.16 3.87
C ALA A 210 -4.60 3.83 2.59
N MET A 211 -3.81 3.92 1.51
CA MET A 211 -4.17 4.67 0.31
C MET A 211 -5.40 4.15 -0.42
N ALA A 212 -5.72 2.85 -0.33
CA ALA A 212 -6.86 2.28 -1.04
C ALA A 212 -8.22 2.70 -0.43
N HIS A 213 -8.31 2.70 0.90
CA HIS A 213 -9.60 2.81 1.61
C HIS A 213 -9.61 3.86 2.72
N ASN A 214 -8.43 4.26 3.22
CA ASN A 214 -8.28 5.13 4.39
C ASN A 214 -7.34 6.33 4.13
N TYR A 215 -7.20 6.78 2.87
CA TYR A 215 -6.31 7.91 2.52
C TYR A 215 -6.68 9.22 3.24
N GLN A 216 -7.92 9.34 3.74
CA GLN A 216 -8.38 10.49 4.52
C GLN A 216 -7.56 10.68 5.81
N LEU A 217 -7.00 9.61 6.38
CA LEU A 217 -6.09 9.68 7.53
C LEU A 217 -4.80 10.46 7.23
N LEU A 218 -4.41 10.48 5.95
CA LEU A 218 -3.19 11.12 5.45
C LEU A 218 -3.43 12.55 4.96
N GLN A 219 -4.69 12.97 4.82
CA GLN A 219 -5.01 14.32 4.36
C GLN A 219 -4.50 15.37 5.35
N GLU A 220 -3.84 16.39 4.81
CA GLU A 220 -3.30 17.50 5.62
C GLU A 220 -2.31 17.05 6.71
N THR A 221 -1.70 15.86 6.55
CA THR A 221 -0.62 15.45 7.46
C THR A 221 0.64 16.25 7.20
N GLU A 222 1.38 16.53 8.25
CA GLU A 222 2.67 17.23 8.16
C GLU A 222 3.86 16.26 8.15
N ALA A 223 3.66 14.99 7.80
CA ALA A 223 4.72 14.01 7.67
C ALA A 223 5.80 14.47 6.68
N ASP A 224 7.05 14.12 6.94
CA ASP A 224 8.17 14.50 6.09
C ASP A 224 8.24 13.68 4.81
N ALA A 225 7.82 12.42 4.86
CA ALA A 225 7.60 11.61 3.67
C ALA A 225 6.44 10.63 3.86
N ILE A 226 5.70 10.36 2.76
CA ILE A 226 4.63 9.36 2.68
C ILE A 226 4.95 8.46 1.51
N CYS A 227 5.13 7.16 1.76
CA CYS A 227 5.44 6.16 0.74
C CYS A 227 4.28 5.19 0.55
N PHE A 228 3.86 4.95 -0.70
CA PHE A 228 2.82 3.96 -1.00
C PHE A 228 3.02 3.29 -2.35
N SER A 229 2.20 2.28 -2.64
CA SER A 229 2.23 1.53 -3.90
C SER A 229 0.89 1.62 -4.62
N ALA A 230 0.91 2.07 -5.86
CA ALA A 230 -0.27 2.24 -6.69
C ALA A 230 -1.02 0.92 -6.93
N HIS A 231 -0.29 -0.21 -7.04
CA HIS A 231 -0.90 -1.54 -7.23
C HIS A 231 -1.77 -2.03 -6.06
N LYS A 232 -1.74 -1.35 -4.91
CA LYS A 232 -2.63 -1.62 -3.78
C LYS A 232 -3.83 -0.67 -3.74
N MET A 233 -3.80 0.43 -4.53
CA MET A 233 -4.89 1.39 -4.63
C MET A 233 -5.48 1.44 -6.07
N TYR A 234 -5.69 0.26 -6.65
CA TYR A 234 -6.31 0.06 -7.97
C TYR A 234 -5.50 0.54 -9.18
N GLY A 235 -4.27 1.06 -8.96
CA GLY A 235 -3.35 1.49 -10.01
C GLY A 235 -2.45 0.38 -10.55
N ALA A 236 -1.55 0.72 -11.45
CA ALA A 236 -0.53 -0.17 -11.98
C ALA A 236 0.61 -0.41 -10.98
N SER A 237 1.60 -1.23 -11.34
CA SER A 237 2.75 -1.54 -10.48
C SER A 237 3.72 -0.35 -10.45
N LEU A 238 3.54 0.51 -9.47
CA LEU A 238 4.29 1.75 -9.28
C LEU A 238 4.40 2.07 -7.80
N GLY A 239 5.53 2.60 -7.36
CA GLY A 239 5.72 3.24 -6.07
C GLY A 239 5.55 4.75 -6.16
N VAL A 240 5.10 5.35 -5.09
CA VAL A 240 4.91 6.79 -4.97
C VAL A 240 5.53 7.27 -3.67
N MET A 241 6.29 8.34 -3.75
CA MET A 241 6.82 9.07 -2.62
C MET A 241 6.28 10.49 -2.67
N VAL A 242 5.63 10.92 -1.60
CA VAL A 242 5.25 12.32 -1.38
C VAL A 242 6.18 12.85 -0.31
N VAL A 243 7.01 13.80 -0.66
CA VAL A 243 8.15 14.22 0.16
C VAL A 243 8.06 15.72 0.44
N ARG A 244 8.27 16.11 1.71
CA ARG A 244 8.41 17.52 2.10
C ARG A 244 9.72 18.05 1.51
N LYS A 245 9.68 19.21 0.86
CA LYS A 245 10.85 19.78 0.17
C LYS A 245 12.06 19.97 1.10
N THR A 246 11.82 20.40 2.33
CA THR A 246 12.87 20.59 3.34
C THR A 246 13.59 19.31 3.72
N LEU A 247 13.00 18.12 3.48
CA LEU A 247 13.66 16.85 3.76
C LEU A 247 14.88 16.62 2.86
N LEU A 248 14.92 17.22 1.66
CA LEU A 248 16.08 17.11 0.74
C LEU A 248 17.37 17.66 1.33
N GLU A 249 17.30 18.65 2.23
CA GLU A 249 18.45 19.22 2.93
C GLU A 249 19.17 18.17 3.81
N ASN A 250 18.48 17.08 4.14
CA ASN A 250 18.99 15.96 4.95
C ASN A 250 19.40 14.75 4.11
N LEU A 251 19.51 14.90 2.79
CA LEU A 251 19.84 13.77 1.90
C LEU A 251 21.16 13.99 1.17
N ASN A 252 21.92 12.93 1.05
CA ASN A 252 23.04 12.82 0.12
C ASN A 252 22.58 12.00 -1.09
N LEU A 253 22.26 12.66 -2.21
CA LEU A 253 21.78 11.97 -3.41
C LEU A 253 22.94 11.19 -4.04
N THR A 254 22.96 9.89 -3.85
CA THR A 254 24.02 8.96 -4.30
C THR A 254 23.53 7.96 -5.36
N PHE A 255 22.21 7.81 -5.51
CA PHE A 255 21.62 6.99 -6.56
C PHE A 255 21.32 7.86 -7.78
N LEU A 256 22.34 8.03 -8.63
CA LEU A 256 22.34 8.98 -9.75
C LEU A 256 22.21 8.27 -11.10
N GLY A 257 21.62 8.95 -12.08
CA GLY A 257 21.46 8.40 -13.43
C GLY A 257 20.87 9.37 -14.44
N GLY A 258 20.52 8.84 -15.61
CA GLY A 258 19.85 9.62 -16.65
C GLY A 258 18.54 10.23 -16.13
N GLY A 259 18.17 11.40 -16.59
CA GLY A 259 16.98 12.13 -16.16
C GLY A 259 17.20 13.10 -15.00
N MET A 260 18.25 12.92 -14.20
CA MET A 260 18.47 13.67 -12.96
C MET A 260 19.39 14.88 -13.11
N VAL A 261 20.04 15.08 -14.26
CA VAL A 261 21.10 16.10 -14.45
C VAL A 261 20.75 17.07 -15.57
N ASP A 262 21.06 18.32 -15.37
CA ASP A 262 20.97 19.36 -16.39
C ASP A 262 22.29 19.45 -17.19
N ASP A 263 23.44 19.18 -16.53
CA ASP A 263 24.75 19.15 -17.17
C ASP A 263 25.67 18.12 -16.51
N VAL A 264 26.62 17.58 -17.31
CA VAL A 264 27.63 16.62 -16.86
C VAL A 264 28.95 16.91 -17.55
N GLU A 265 29.96 17.18 -16.74
CA GLU A 265 31.37 17.30 -17.17
C GLU A 265 32.14 16.02 -16.76
N LYS A 266 33.42 15.98 -17.11
CA LYS A 266 34.28 14.83 -16.77
C LYS A 266 34.32 14.51 -15.27
N ASN A 267 34.33 15.53 -14.41
CA ASN A 267 34.52 15.38 -12.97
C ASN A 267 33.48 16.15 -12.15
N SER A 268 32.43 16.67 -12.77
CA SER A 268 31.36 17.44 -12.13
C SER A 268 30.00 17.18 -12.80
N TYR A 269 28.95 17.48 -12.12
CA TYR A 269 27.57 17.43 -12.65
C TYR A 269 26.69 18.45 -11.92
N LEU A 270 25.63 18.87 -12.59
CA LEU A 270 24.59 19.74 -12.03
C LEU A 270 23.26 18.93 -11.96
N LEU A 271 22.72 18.76 -10.75
CA LEU A 271 21.47 18.04 -10.56
C LEU A 271 20.26 18.90 -10.94
N SER A 272 19.35 18.35 -11.72
CA SER A 272 18.09 19.03 -12.08
C SER A 272 17.20 19.29 -10.85
N ALA A 273 17.31 18.48 -9.79
CA ALA A 273 16.57 18.65 -8.55
C ALA A 273 16.91 19.93 -7.78
N GLU A 274 17.95 20.66 -8.14
CA GLU A 274 18.23 21.99 -7.60
C GLU A 274 17.22 23.05 -8.07
N HIS A 275 16.47 22.75 -9.15
CA HIS A 275 15.37 23.56 -9.63
C HIS A 275 14.03 23.08 -9.05
N ASP A 276 13.22 23.99 -8.52
CA ASP A 276 11.97 23.67 -7.82
C ASP A 276 10.94 22.94 -8.71
N ASP A 277 10.89 23.24 -9.99
CA ASP A 277 10.05 22.58 -10.99
C ASP A 277 10.51 21.16 -11.37
N LYS A 278 11.77 20.80 -11.05
CA LYS A 278 12.35 19.48 -11.31
C LYS A 278 12.75 18.73 -10.02
N ILE A 279 12.37 19.21 -8.86
CA ILE A 279 12.73 18.65 -7.55
C ILE A 279 12.43 17.14 -7.43
N HIS A 280 11.41 16.64 -8.13
CA HIS A 280 11.03 15.22 -8.17
C HIS A 280 12.15 14.33 -8.74
N THR A 281 13.03 14.86 -9.58
CA THR A 281 14.13 14.09 -10.18
C THR A 281 15.15 13.60 -9.14
N ALA A 282 15.11 14.13 -7.90
CA ALA A 282 15.94 13.64 -6.79
C ALA A 282 15.80 12.11 -6.55
N PHE A 283 14.67 11.52 -6.92
CA PHE A 283 14.40 10.10 -6.73
C PHE A 283 14.04 9.35 -8.03
N GLU A 284 14.07 10.02 -9.18
CA GLU A 284 13.63 9.47 -10.47
C GLU A 284 14.79 9.25 -11.45
N ALA A 285 15.79 8.46 -11.02
CA ALA A 285 16.89 8.07 -11.90
C ALA A 285 16.42 7.11 -13.01
N GLY A 286 16.81 7.39 -14.24
CA GLY A 286 16.52 6.55 -15.41
C GLY A 286 15.18 6.82 -16.08
N LEU A 287 14.81 5.94 -17.00
CA LEU A 287 13.51 6.00 -17.68
C LEU A 287 12.39 5.67 -16.70
N GLN A 288 11.41 6.55 -16.60
CA GLN A 288 10.26 6.35 -15.74
C GLN A 288 9.19 5.46 -16.39
N ALA A 289 8.35 4.85 -15.55
CA ALA A 289 7.23 4.01 -15.98
C ALA A 289 6.02 4.89 -16.37
N TRP A 290 6.14 5.63 -17.49
CA TRP A 290 5.18 6.68 -17.89
C TRP A 290 3.75 6.17 -17.97
N GLY A 291 3.53 4.98 -18.53
CA GLY A 291 2.20 4.38 -18.63
C GLY A 291 1.59 4.09 -17.26
N GLU A 292 2.39 3.56 -16.34
CA GLU A 292 2.00 3.22 -14.97
C GLU A 292 1.70 4.48 -14.15
N ILE A 293 2.44 5.57 -14.38
CA ILE A 293 2.17 6.87 -13.75
C ILE A 293 0.82 7.42 -14.22
N ILE A 294 0.55 7.38 -15.52
CA ILE A 294 -0.73 7.79 -16.11
C ILE A 294 -1.88 6.93 -15.58
N ALA A 295 -1.65 5.61 -15.44
CA ALA A 295 -2.62 4.69 -14.89
C ALA A 295 -2.94 4.96 -13.41
N LEU A 296 -1.98 5.46 -12.62
CA LEU A 296 -2.25 5.95 -11.27
C LEU A 296 -3.22 7.13 -11.28
N GLY A 297 -3.04 8.10 -12.19
CA GLY A 297 -3.96 9.21 -12.36
C GLY A 297 -5.39 8.76 -12.70
N ALA A 298 -5.50 7.74 -13.56
CA ALA A 298 -6.78 7.11 -13.86
C ALA A 298 -7.41 6.41 -12.66
N ALA A 299 -6.60 5.73 -11.82
CA ALA A 299 -7.07 5.08 -10.60
C ALA A 299 -7.58 6.09 -9.57
N ILE A 300 -6.86 7.21 -9.35
CA ILE A 300 -7.31 8.29 -8.47
C ILE A 300 -8.63 8.86 -8.97
N SER A 301 -8.72 9.14 -10.26
CA SER A 301 -9.97 9.68 -10.88
C SER A 301 -11.14 8.71 -10.75
N TRP A 302 -10.90 7.40 -10.83
CA TRP A 302 -11.93 6.38 -10.62
C TRP A 302 -12.37 6.32 -9.16
N LEU A 303 -11.44 6.35 -8.20
CA LEU A 303 -11.74 6.36 -6.75
C LEU A 303 -12.54 7.59 -6.33
N GLU A 304 -12.24 8.78 -6.88
CA GLU A 304 -12.99 10.01 -6.61
C GLU A 304 -14.45 9.95 -7.13
N LYS A 305 -14.70 9.15 -8.16
CA LYS A 305 -16.02 8.98 -8.79
C LYS A 305 -16.84 7.82 -8.25
N LEU A 306 -16.32 7.09 -7.27
CA LEU A 306 -17.06 5.96 -6.68
C LEU A 306 -18.37 6.43 -6.06
N PRO A 307 -19.51 5.79 -6.38
CA PRO A 307 -20.79 6.11 -5.76
C PRO A 307 -20.78 5.72 -4.27
N ALA A 308 -21.59 6.41 -3.47
CA ALA A 308 -21.76 6.09 -2.05
C ALA A 308 -22.15 4.62 -1.84
N SER A 309 -23.00 4.07 -2.70
CA SER A 309 -23.42 2.66 -2.67
C SER A 309 -22.27 1.65 -2.75
N ALA A 310 -21.17 1.98 -3.44
CA ALA A 310 -20.00 1.11 -3.49
C ALA A 310 -19.29 1.03 -2.12
N LYS A 311 -19.24 2.15 -1.40
CA LYS A 311 -18.69 2.21 -0.04
C LYS A 311 -19.61 1.48 0.96
N GLU A 312 -20.91 1.72 0.87
CA GLU A 312 -21.91 1.05 1.71
C GLU A 312 -21.90 -0.47 1.52
N CYS A 313 -21.77 -0.94 0.27
CA CYS A 313 -21.62 -2.36 -0.03
C CYS A 313 -20.35 -2.96 0.60
N LEU A 314 -19.21 -2.27 0.50
CA LEU A 314 -17.95 -2.70 1.11
C LEU A 314 -18.08 -2.77 2.64
N GLU A 315 -18.65 -1.75 3.29
CA GLU A 315 -18.89 -1.72 4.74
C GLU A 315 -19.86 -2.83 5.21
N SER A 316 -20.88 -3.15 4.41
CA SER A 316 -21.79 -4.29 4.66
C SER A 316 -21.00 -5.61 4.60
N CYS A 317 -20.15 -5.78 3.59
CA CYS A 317 -19.28 -6.95 3.45
C CYS A 317 -18.31 -7.11 4.62
N GLU A 318 -17.68 -6.03 5.06
CA GLU A 318 -16.78 -5.98 6.22
C GLU A 318 -17.51 -6.44 7.49
N THR A 319 -18.68 -5.85 7.76
CA THR A 319 -19.49 -6.17 8.94
C THR A 319 -19.89 -7.63 8.94
N LYS A 320 -20.42 -8.12 7.83
CA LYS A 320 -20.87 -9.51 7.69
C LYS A 320 -19.75 -10.53 7.88
N LEU A 321 -18.56 -10.26 7.31
CA LEU A 321 -17.42 -11.15 7.47
C LEU A 321 -16.88 -11.12 8.90
N PHE A 322 -16.77 -9.93 9.50
CA PHE A 322 -16.31 -9.77 10.88
C PHE A 322 -17.20 -10.53 11.87
N ASP A 323 -18.52 -10.33 11.80
CA ASP A 323 -19.48 -10.97 12.69
C ASP A 323 -19.43 -12.50 12.54
N PHE A 324 -19.32 -12.99 11.31
CA PHE A 324 -19.15 -14.41 11.06
C PHE A 324 -17.87 -14.95 11.70
N LEU A 325 -16.71 -14.37 11.41
CA LEU A 325 -15.41 -14.85 11.91
C LEU A 325 -15.37 -14.85 13.45
N LYS A 326 -15.95 -13.82 14.10
CA LYS A 326 -16.01 -13.73 15.56
C LYS A 326 -17.00 -14.71 16.22
N SER A 327 -18.02 -15.14 15.49
CA SER A 327 -19.03 -16.09 16.00
C SER A 327 -18.60 -17.56 15.95
N GLN A 328 -17.50 -17.88 15.23
CA GLN A 328 -17.09 -19.26 15.04
C GLN A 328 -16.10 -19.72 16.12
N PRO A 329 -16.38 -20.78 16.89
CA PRO A 329 -15.54 -21.16 18.03
C PRO A 329 -14.13 -21.66 17.64
N LYS A 330 -13.97 -22.25 16.44
CA LYS A 330 -12.68 -22.75 15.96
C LYS A 330 -11.91 -21.78 15.07
N ILE A 331 -12.48 -20.60 14.78
CA ILE A 331 -11.81 -19.57 13.97
C ILE A 331 -11.23 -18.51 14.90
N HIS A 332 -9.91 -18.43 14.91
CA HIS A 332 -9.18 -17.43 15.69
C HIS A 332 -8.90 -16.20 14.82
N CYS A 333 -9.82 -15.24 14.81
CA CYS A 333 -9.70 -13.99 14.07
C CYS A 333 -8.90 -12.95 14.86
N LEU A 334 -7.82 -12.41 14.26
CA LEU A 334 -6.93 -11.43 14.89
C LEU A 334 -7.56 -10.03 15.00
N ASN A 335 -8.49 -9.71 14.11
CA ASN A 335 -9.14 -8.40 14.09
C ASN A 335 -9.88 -8.09 15.40
N GLN A 336 -9.68 -6.90 15.94
CA GLN A 336 -10.46 -6.38 17.08
C GLN A 336 -11.67 -5.56 16.63
N GLU A 337 -11.58 -4.97 15.44
CA GLU A 337 -12.64 -4.19 14.80
C GLU A 337 -12.79 -4.62 13.33
N LYS A 338 -13.92 -4.29 12.72
CA LYS A 338 -14.14 -4.51 11.29
C LYS A 338 -13.18 -3.68 10.45
N SER A 339 -12.74 -4.23 9.32
CA SER A 339 -11.87 -3.55 8.36
C SER A 339 -11.98 -4.20 6.98
N THR A 340 -11.27 -3.66 6.00
CA THR A 340 -11.14 -4.30 4.68
C THR A 340 -10.21 -5.51 4.67
N THR A 341 -9.46 -5.77 5.75
CA THR A 341 -8.45 -6.85 5.82
C THR A 341 -8.66 -7.67 7.08
N PHE A 342 -8.83 -8.97 6.93
CA PHE A 342 -9.03 -9.92 8.01
C PHE A 342 -7.95 -10.99 7.98
N SER A 343 -7.35 -11.28 9.14
CA SER A 343 -6.44 -12.41 9.29
C SER A 343 -6.94 -13.35 10.38
N PHE A 344 -6.90 -14.65 10.08
CA PHE A 344 -7.37 -15.68 11.00
C PHE A 344 -6.67 -17.02 10.73
N TYR A 345 -6.79 -17.94 11.66
CA TYR A 345 -6.49 -19.35 11.47
C TYR A 345 -7.66 -20.20 11.99
N VAL A 346 -7.75 -21.43 11.52
CA VAL A 346 -8.76 -22.39 11.95
C VAL A 346 -8.07 -23.47 12.78
N GLU A 347 -8.57 -23.73 13.97
CA GLU A 347 -7.97 -24.70 14.89
C GLU A 347 -7.89 -26.09 14.26
N GLY A 348 -6.69 -26.68 14.30
CA GLY A 348 -6.42 -28.02 13.77
C GLY A 348 -6.30 -28.09 12.22
N ILE A 349 -6.35 -26.95 11.51
CA ILE A 349 -6.23 -26.90 10.05
C ILE A 349 -5.02 -26.07 9.63
N ASP A 350 -4.18 -26.64 8.78
CA ASP A 350 -3.08 -25.90 8.14
C ASP A 350 -3.63 -24.81 7.21
N SER A 351 -3.17 -23.57 7.41
CA SER A 351 -3.66 -22.42 6.64
C SER A 351 -3.30 -22.46 5.16
N HIS A 352 -2.18 -23.10 4.79
CA HIS A 352 -1.82 -23.23 3.37
C HIS A 352 -2.74 -24.23 2.67
N LEU A 353 -3.05 -25.37 3.31
CA LEU A 353 -4.00 -26.35 2.80
C LEU A 353 -5.44 -25.75 2.73
N LEU A 354 -5.82 -24.93 3.69
CA LEU A 354 -7.10 -24.21 3.65
C LEU A 354 -7.16 -23.23 2.46
N ALA A 355 -6.07 -22.50 2.19
CA ALA A 355 -5.99 -21.60 1.04
C ALA A 355 -6.11 -22.36 -0.29
N GLU A 356 -5.48 -23.53 -0.42
CA GLU A 356 -5.62 -24.41 -1.60
C GLU A 356 -7.06 -24.89 -1.76
N ALA A 357 -7.70 -25.37 -0.69
CA ALA A 357 -9.10 -25.81 -0.72
C ALA A 357 -10.07 -24.66 -1.10
N LEU A 358 -9.80 -23.43 -0.68
CA LEU A 358 -10.54 -22.23 -1.09
C LEU A 358 -10.31 -21.93 -2.58
N SER A 359 -9.06 -22.04 -3.05
CA SER A 359 -8.69 -21.84 -4.46
C SER A 359 -9.41 -22.82 -5.39
N ASP A 360 -9.57 -24.09 -5.00
CA ASP A 360 -10.34 -25.11 -5.74
C ASP A 360 -11.82 -24.71 -5.91
N GLN A 361 -12.29 -23.82 -5.07
CA GLN A 361 -13.65 -23.23 -5.14
C GLN A 361 -13.65 -21.85 -5.80
N ASN A 362 -12.57 -21.45 -6.49
CA ASN A 362 -12.37 -20.13 -7.09
C ASN A 362 -12.47 -18.99 -6.07
N ILE A 363 -11.96 -19.18 -4.85
CA ILE A 363 -11.81 -18.13 -3.84
C ILE A 363 -10.31 -17.91 -3.61
N MET A 364 -9.84 -16.74 -4.01
CA MET A 364 -8.43 -16.34 -3.97
C MET A 364 -8.14 -15.59 -2.68
N VAL A 365 -7.40 -16.22 -1.77
CA VAL A 365 -6.96 -15.65 -0.49
C VAL A 365 -5.44 -15.77 -0.37
N ARG A 366 -4.87 -15.13 0.64
CA ARG A 366 -3.45 -15.26 0.99
C ARG A 366 -3.27 -16.13 2.22
N SER A 367 -2.18 -16.92 2.27
CA SER A 367 -1.77 -17.65 3.48
C SER A 367 -0.34 -17.34 3.88
N GLY A 368 0.00 -17.46 5.16
CA GLY A 368 1.34 -17.25 5.72
C GLY A 368 1.45 -16.09 6.69
N TYR A 369 2.62 -15.43 6.73
CA TYR A 369 2.94 -14.32 7.65
C TYR A 369 2.94 -12.93 6.99
N PHE A 370 2.53 -12.80 5.73
CA PHE A 370 2.29 -11.54 5.00
C PHE A 370 3.40 -10.50 5.07
N CYS A 371 4.67 -10.96 5.13
CA CYS A 371 5.86 -10.12 5.31
C CYS A 371 5.87 -9.33 6.64
N VAL A 372 5.29 -9.90 7.71
CA VAL A 372 5.31 -9.36 9.10
C VAL A 372 5.77 -10.47 10.06
N HIS A 373 6.86 -11.14 9.70
CA HIS A 373 7.35 -12.32 10.41
C HIS A 373 7.71 -12.03 11.87
N TYR A 374 8.37 -10.87 12.13
CA TYR A 374 8.75 -10.53 13.49
C TYR A 374 7.57 -10.53 14.45
N TYR A 375 6.50 -9.84 14.09
CA TYR A 375 5.30 -9.74 14.94
C TYR A 375 4.55 -11.07 15.02
N LEU A 376 4.21 -11.66 13.87
CA LEU A 376 3.33 -12.82 13.81
C LEU A 376 3.98 -14.10 14.33
N ASP A 377 5.21 -14.37 13.92
CA ASP A 377 5.92 -15.61 14.24
C ASP A 377 6.76 -15.48 15.52
N HIS A 378 7.70 -14.52 15.56
CA HIS A 378 8.66 -14.43 16.65
C HIS A 378 8.10 -13.79 17.93
N LYS A 379 7.18 -12.81 17.83
CA LYS A 379 6.62 -12.13 19.01
C LYS A 379 5.34 -12.78 19.52
N MET A 380 4.40 -13.06 18.63
CA MET A 380 3.07 -13.56 19.00
C MET A 380 2.94 -15.08 18.87
N HIS A 381 3.88 -15.75 18.21
CA HIS A 381 3.88 -17.20 17.99
C HIS A 381 2.59 -17.73 17.35
N PHE A 382 2.00 -16.96 16.43
CA PHE A 382 0.86 -17.42 15.64
C PHE A 382 1.30 -18.46 14.60
N PRO A 383 0.45 -19.45 14.30
CA PRO A 383 0.67 -20.28 13.12
C PRO A 383 0.53 -19.42 11.84
N PRO A 384 0.93 -19.92 10.66
CA PRO A 384 0.58 -19.29 9.40
C PRO A 384 -0.92 -18.99 9.33
N LEU A 385 -1.29 -17.80 8.85
CA LEU A 385 -2.66 -17.31 8.83
C LEU A 385 -3.26 -17.38 7.43
N ILE A 386 -4.59 -17.35 7.34
CA ILE A 386 -5.33 -16.93 6.15
C ILE A 386 -5.56 -15.43 6.24
N ARG A 387 -5.35 -14.71 5.12
CA ARG A 387 -5.73 -13.31 4.99
C ARG A 387 -6.76 -13.15 3.88
N VAL A 388 -7.89 -12.55 4.23
CA VAL A 388 -8.96 -12.12 3.34
C VAL A 388 -8.94 -10.61 3.28
N SER A 389 -8.71 -10.02 2.10
CA SER A 389 -8.74 -8.57 1.94
C SER A 389 -9.74 -8.17 0.86
N LEU A 390 -10.71 -7.37 1.30
CA LEU A 390 -11.83 -6.90 0.51
C LEU A 390 -11.44 -5.68 -0.33
N GLY A 391 -12.19 -5.42 -1.38
CA GLY A 391 -12.05 -4.23 -2.19
C GLY A 391 -13.38 -3.88 -2.84
N TYR A 392 -13.42 -2.80 -3.64
CA TYR A 392 -14.65 -2.34 -4.27
C TYR A 392 -15.23 -3.33 -5.30
N GLN A 393 -14.49 -4.35 -5.73
CA GLN A 393 -15.01 -5.47 -6.54
C GLN A 393 -15.80 -6.49 -5.72
N THR A 394 -15.69 -6.47 -4.39
CA THR A 394 -16.30 -7.46 -3.49
C THR A 394 -17.80 -7.25 -3.41
N THR A 395 -18.55 -8.35 -3.45
CA THR A 395 -20.01 -8.37 -3.30
C THR A 395 -20.44 -9.18 -2.07
N GLU A 396 -21.66 -8.99 -1.59
CA GLU A 396 -22.22 -9.83 -0.54
C GLU A 396 -22.32 -11.31 -0.94
N SER A 397 -22.50 -11.59 -2.24
CA SER A 397 -22.48 -12.95 -2.78
C SER A 397 -21.12 -13.62 -2.59
N ASP A 398 -20.03 -12.86 -2.80
CA ASP A 398 -18.67 -13.35 -2.59
C ASP A 398 -18.43 -13.71 -1.10
N ILE A 399 -18.87 -12.85 -0.19
CA ILE A 399 -18.81 -13.10 1.27
C ILE A 399 -19.63 -14.32 1.66
N ASN A 400 -20.85 -14.46 1.14
CA ASN A 400 -21.71 -15.63 1.41
C ASN A 400 -21.06 -16.93 0.95
N LYS A 401 -20.39 -16.92 -0.21
CA LYS A 401 -19.67 -18.07 -0.74
C LYS A 401 -18.52 -18.48 0.18
N LEU A 402 -17.70 -17.52 0.64
CA LEU A 402 -16.62 -17.76 1.61
C LEU A 402 -17.17 -18.34 2.92
N ILE A 403 -18.19 -17.72 3.52
CA ILE A 403 -18.84 -18.15 4.75
C ILE A 403 -19.36 -19.58 4.63
N THR A 404 -20.02 -19.90 3.51
CA THR A 404 -20.57 -21.24 3.27
C THR A 404 -19.49 -22.32 3.29
N ILE A 405 -18.30 -22.01 2.79
CA ILE A 405 -17.19 -22.95 2.79
C ILE A 405 -16.54 -23.03 4.17
N LEU A 406 -16.28 -21.89 4.81
CA LEU A 406 -15.67 -21.86 6.15
C LEU A 406 -16.50 -22.58 7.21
N ARG A 407 -17.84 -22.56 7.11
CA ARG A 407 -18.74 -23.34 7.99
C ARG A 407 -18.49 -24.84 7.99
N LYS A 408 -17.85 -25.40 6.95
CA LYS A 408 -17.55 -26.84 6.86
C LYS A 408 -16.35 -27.24 7.72
N PHE A 409 -15.59 -26.27 8.20
CA PHE A 409 -14.40 -26.46 9.01
C PHE A 409 -14.60 -26.10 10.49
N ASN A 410 -15.85 -25.87 10.87
CA ASN A 410 -16.23 -25.46 12.23
C ASN A 410 -16.71 -26.62 13.10
#